data_de5d01459ef364c54bf4ca22d7a1bfd2
#
_entry.id   de5d01459ef364c54bf4ca22d7a1bfd2
#
_cell.length_a   1.000
_cell.length_b   1.000
_cell.length_c   1.000
_cell.angle_alpha   90.00
_cell.angle_beta   90.00
_cell.angle_gamma   90.00
#
_symmetry.space_group_name_H-M   'P 1'
#
loop_
_entity.id
_entity.type
_entity.pdbx_description
1 polymer ?
#
loop_
_entity_poly.entity_id
_entity_poly.type
_entity_poly.pdbx_seq_one_letter_code
_entity_poly.pdbx_strand_id
1 'polypeptide(L)'
;MNLVVKTLISRAALLPAGLLAIATLLSGALPAAAQGKLDAKYEASLAGIPVGKGGWIIEVSDDSYSAAAQGGTSGLLKAFAGGSGTGSSAGRVVQGTLVPSTYNATTTSSKKSETIKMVLTSGYVKEFSIEPEPPVDADRLPVTDAHRRNVLDPMTGSLLRVPGTGDVMAAESCRTGIAIFDGRMRYDLKLDYKRMENVKAEKGYHGQAVVCSLYFTPVAGYIPDRAAIKYLAAQRNIEVWFAPIAGTLVLVPFKVSVPTPLGTAVLEATEFVTNAVPPRTAARTN
;
A
#
# COMPACT_ATOMS: atom_id res chain seq x y z
N MET A 1 79.54 -41.57 32.72
CA MET A 1 79.23 -42.58 33.70
C MET A 1 77.76 -43.01 33.44
N ASN A 2 77.70 -44.12 32.71
CA ASN A 2 76.89 -45.31 32.84
C ASN A 2 75.41 -45.05 33.29
N LEU A 3 74.38 -45.57 32.70
CA LEU A 3 73.98 -46.97 32.35
C LEU A 3 72.68 -46.86 31.49
N VAL A 4 72.55 -47.38 30.33
CA VAL A 4 72.04 -48.67 29.84
C VAL A 4 70.81 -49.19 30.62
N VAL A 5 69.71 -49.45 30.00
CA VAL A 5 69.06 -50.75 29.85
C VAL A 5 67.60 -50.62 29.35
N LYS A 6 67.40 -51.24 28.23
CA LYS A 6 66.40 -52.21 27.71
C LYS A 6 64.90 -51.88 27.58
N THR A 7 64.53 -51.88 26.38
CA THR A 7 63.50 -52.66 25.65
C THR A 7 62.42 -53.37 26.46
N LEU A 8 61.15 -53.12 26.14
CA LEU A 8 60.13 -54.16 26.05
C LEU A 8 59.03 -53.73 25.07
N ILE A 9 58.87 -54.56 24.05
CA ILE A 9 57.85 -54.48 22.98
C ILE A 9 56.54 -55.02 23.56
N SER A 10 55.46 -54.31 23.39
CA SER A 10 54.14 -54.92 23.48
C SER A 10 53.24 -54.38 22.36
N ARG A 11 52.79 -55.31 21.52
CA ARG A 11 51.82 -55.11 20.43
C ARG A 11 50.45 -55.01 21.05
N ALA A 12 49.68 -53.98 20.67
CA ALA A 12 48.22 -54.03 20.84
C ALA A 12 47.57 -53.21 19.71
N ALA A 13 46.88 -53.91 18.87
CA ALA A 13 45.66 -53.71 18.11
C ALA A 13 45.25 -52.28 17.60
N LEU A 14 45.29 -52.17 16.27
CA LEU A 14 44.55 -51.17 15.49
C LEU A 14 43.03 -51.36 15.64
N LEU A 15 42.37 -50.32 16.07
CA LEU A 15 40.92 -50.12 15.84
C LEU A 15 40.75 -48.86 14.97
N PRO A 16 40.02 -48.92 13.85
CA PRO A 16 39.75 -47.72 13.03
C PRO A 16 38.63 -46.90 13.71
N ALA A 17 38.97 -45.69 14.16
CA ALA A 17 37.97 -44.71 14.59
C ALA A 17 37.18 -44.23 13.36
N GLY A 18 35.92 -44.68 13.27
CA GLY A 18 34.96 -44.19 12.28
C GLY A 18 34.69 -42.71 12.47
N LEU A 19 35.08 -41.91 11.49
CA LEU A 19 34.64 -40.52 11.35
C LEU A 19 33.14 -40.50 11.06
N LEU A 20 32.31 -40.24 12.10
CA LEU A 20 30.90 -39.91 11.95
C LEU A 20 30.84 -38.44 11.40
N ALA A 21 30.73 -38.29 10.07
CA ALA A 21 30.44 -37.01 9.46
C ALA A 21 28.99 -36.62 9.74
N ILE A 22 28.78 -35.77 10.77
CA ILE A 22 27.48 -35.12 11.00
C ILE A 22 27.28 -34.09 9.90
N ALA A 23 26.56 -34.49 8.84
CA ALA A 23 26.02 -33.58 7.85
C ALA A 23 24.92 -32.74 8.49
N THR A 24 25.26 -31.57 9.02
CA THR A 24 24.29 -30.55 9.41
C THR A 24 23.58 -30.05 8.16
N LEU A 25 22.38 -30.58 7.91
CA LEU A 25 21.43 -30.01 6.95
C LEU A 25 21.09 -28.60 7.44
N LEU A 26 21.76 -27.59 6.90
CA LEU A 26 21.28 -26.22 6.96
C LEU A 26 19.99 -26.19 6.15
N SER A 27 18.87 -26.41 6.83
CA SER A 27 17.54 -26.09 6.30
C SER A 27 17.49 -24.58 6.18
N GLY A 28 17.92 -24.05 5.01
CA GLY A 28 17.68 -22.65 4.68
C GLY A 28 16.18 -22.43 4.70
N ALA A 29 15.68 -21.71 5.70
CA ALA A 29 14.32 -21.22 5.70
C ALA A 29 14.17 -20.36 4.46
N LEU A 30 13.50 -20.88 3.44
CA LEU A 30 13.05 -20.07 2.29
C LEU A 30 12.21 -18.95 2.86
N PRO A 31 12.45 -17.68 2.48
CA PRO A 31 11.59 -16.60 2.92
C PRO A 31 10.15 -16.97 2.55
N ALA A 32 9.26 -16.97 3.55
CA ALA A 32 7.85 -17.22 3.32
C ALA A 32 7.36 -16.19 2.31
N ALA A 33 6.87 -16.67 1.18
CA ALA A 33 6.32 -15.82 0.12
C ALA A 33 5.24 -14.92 0.70
N ALA A 34 5.41 -13.59 0.56
CA ALA A 34 4.50 -12.59 1.11
C ALA A 34 3.32 -12.40 0.13
N GLN A 35 2.34 -13.32 0.17
CA GLN A 35 1.19 -13.26 -0.72
C GLN A 35 -0.10 -13.08 0.06
N GLY A 36 -0.93 -12.16 -0.38
CA GLY A 36 -2.19 -11.88 0.28
C GLY A 36 -3.22 -11.23 -0.63
N LYS A 37 -4.46 -11.38 -0.23
CA LYS A 37 -5.61 -10.78 -0.89
C LYS A 37 -6.47 -10.04 0.12
N LEU A 38 -6.99 -8.88 -0.30
CA LEU A 38 -8.03 -8.13 0.39
C LEU A 38 -9.24 -7.98 -0.52
N ASP A 39 -10.43 -8.21 0.04
CA ASP A 39 -11.73 -7.79 -0.50
C ASP A 39 -12.40 -6.92 0.56
N ALA A 40 -12.52 -5.63 0.28
CA ALA A 40 -13.06 -4.66 1.22
C ALA A 40 -14.24 -3.88 0.62
N LYS A 41 -15.24 -3.60 1.47
CA LYS A 41 -16.34 -2.69 1.16
C LYS A 41 -16.32 -1.53 2.14
N TYR A 42 -16.63 -0.36 1.65
CA TYR A 42 -16.57 0.89 2.39
C TYR A 42 -17.89 1.64 2.31
N GLU A 43 -18.18 2.36 3.38
CA GLU A 43 -19.21 3.39 3.39
C GLU A 43 -18.55 4.76 3.61
N ALA A 44 -18.97 5.74 2.82
CA ALA A 44 -18.60 7.14 3.00
C ALA A 44 -19.75 7.89 3.66
N SER A 45 -19.43 8.69 4.67
CA SER A 45 -20.36 9.59 5.34
C SER A 45 -19.82 11.01 5.43
N LEU A 46 -20.72 11.99 5.52
CA LEU A 46 -20.42 13.39 5.78
C LEU A 46 -21.29 13.86 6.94
N ALA A 47 -20.65 14.36 8.01
CA ALA A 47 -21.32 14.74 9.24
C ALA A 47 -22.26 13.61 9.79
N GLY A 48 -21.85 12.35 9.65
CA GLY A 48 -22.60 11.18 10.06
C GLY A 48 -23.69 10.71 9.09
N ILE A 49 -23.92 11.43 7.99
CA ILE A 49 -24.92 11.05 6.98
C ILE A 49 -24.24 10.21 5.89
N PRO A 50 -24.70 8.97 5.59
CA PRO A 50 -24.16 8.17 4.49
C PRO A 50 -24.35 8.86 3.15
N VAL A 51 -23.24 9.00 2.40
CA VAL A 51 -23.21 9.71 1.11
C VAL A 51 -22.66 8.86 -0.04
N GLY A 52 -22.02 7.74 0.24
CA GLY A 52 -21.43 6.89 -0.79
C GLY A 52 -21.07 5.50 -0.29
N LYS A 53 -20.88 4.58 -1.24
CA LYS A 53 -20.37 3.22 -1.00
C LYS A 53 -19.36 2.86 -2.07
N GLY A 54 -18.42 2.00 -1.70
CA GLY A 54 -17.42 1.50 -2.63
C GLY A 54 -16.86 0.15 -2.21
N GLY A 55 -15.99 -0.37 -3.04
CA GLY A 55 -15.26 -1.59 -2.76
C GLY A 55 -13.85 -1.52 -3.31
N TRP A 56 -12.95 -2.29 -2.74
CA TRP A 56 -11.56 -2.38 -3.13
C TRP A 56 -11.08 -3.83 -3.05
N ILE A 57 -10.54 -4.33 -4.16
CA ILE A 57 -9.90 -5.64 -4.25
C ILE A 57 -8.41 -5.40 -4.47
N ILE A 58 -7.57 -6.01 -3.64
CA ILE A 58 -6.12 -5.90 -3.72
C ILE A 58 -5.53 -7.30 -3.66
N GLU A 59 -4.62 -7.60 -4.57
CA GLU A 59 -3.82 -8.81 -4.57
C GLU A 59 -2.35 -8.45 -4.56
N VAL A 60 -1.58 -9.04 -3.66
CA VAL A 60 -0.13 -8.83 -3.53
C VAL A 60 0.54 -10.18 -3.59
N SER A 61 1.55 -10.30 -4.44
CA SER A 61 2.42 -11.48 -4.54
C SER A 61 3.89 -11.07 -4.33
N ASP A 62 4.81 -12.02 -4.46
CA ASP A 62 6.23 -11.77 -4.29
C ASP A 62 6.83 -10.82 -5.33
N ASP A 63 6.29 -10.82 -6.54
CA ASP A 63 6.82 -10.13 -7.71
C ASP A 63 5.87 -9.08 -8.31
N SER A 64 4.60 -9.11 -7.94
CA SER A 64 3.56 -8.27 -8.54
C SER A 64 2.45 -7.92 -7.56
N TYR A 65 1.72 -6.85 -7.86
CA TYR A 65 0.48 -6.50 -7.18
C TYR A 65 -0.54 -5.94 -8.17
N SER A 66 -1.79 -6.07 -7.81
CA SER A 66 -2.91 -5.41 -8.47
C SER A 66 -3.89 -4.86 -7.45
N ALA A 67 -4.50 -3.75 -7.78
CA ALA A 67 -5.54 -3.10 -6.98
C ALA A 67 -6.64 -2.60 -7.90
N ALA A 68 -7.89 -2.85 -7.57
CA ALA A 68 -9.05 -2.39 -8.30
C ALA A 68 -10.12 -1.88 -7.32
N ALA A 69 -10.60 -0.67 -7.56
CA ALA A 69 -11.60 -0.02 -6.74
C ALA A 69 -12.79 0.45 -7.57
N GLN A 70 -13.94 0.48 -6.95
CA GLN A 70 -15.15 1.07 -7.50
C GLN A 70 -15.95 1.75 -6.39
N GLY A 71 -16.72 2.77 -6.73
CA GLY A 71 -17.57 3.42 -5.77
C GLY A 71 -18.52 4.41 -6.40
N GLY A 72 -19.46 4.90 -5.61
CA GLY A 72 -20.41 5.88 -6.08
C GLY A 72 -21.22 6.48 -4.94
N THR A 73 -21.92 7.58 -5.25
CA THR A 73 -22.84 8.22 -4.32
C THR A 73 -24.01 7.31 -3.99
N SER A 74 -24.48 7.38 -2.77
CA SER A 74 -25.61 6.61 -2.26
C SER A 74 -26.59 7.50 -1.49
N GLY A 75 -27.73 6.93 -1.10
CA GLY A 75 -28.73 7.64 -0.31
C GLY A 75 -29.31 8.87 -1.00
N LEU A 76 -29.63 9.89 -0.22
CA LEU A 76 -30.20 11.14 -0.71
C LEU A 76 -29.28 11.88 -1.67
N LEU A 77 -27.95 11.81 -1.47
CA LEU A 77 -26.99 12.49 -2.31
C LEU A 77 -27.03 12.00 -3.76
N LYS A 78 -27.34 10.72 -4.00
CA LYS A 78 -27.49 10.15 -5.34
C LYS A 78 -28.56 10.86 -6.18
N ALA A 79 -29.62 11.34 -5.54
CA ALA A 79 -30.72 12.02 -6.24
C ALA A 79 -30.33 13.42 -6.72
N PHE A 80 -29.38 14.10 -6.04
CA PHE A 80 -29.01 15.49 -6.32
C PHE A 80 -27.64 15.63 -6.99
N ALA A 81 -26.72 14.73 -6.68
CA ALA A 81 -25.33 14.78 -7.13
C ALA A 81 -24.79 13.37 -7.41
N GLY A 82 -25.49 12.63 -8.27
CA GLY A 82 -25.12 11.25 -8.62
C GLY A 82 -23.76 11.21 -9.31
N GLY A 83 -22.91 10.30 -8.85
CA GLY A 83 -21.59 10.04 -9.44
C GLY A 83 -21.08 8.65 -9.05
N SER A 84 -20.22 8.12 -9.92
CA SER A 84 -19.51 6.86 -9.67
C SER A 84 -18.07 6.98 -10.16
N GLY A 85 -17.24 6.08 -9.69
CA GLY A 85 -15.85 6.00 -10.13
C GLY A 85 -15.34 4.57 -10.08
N THR A 86 -14.39 4.28 -10.95
CA THR A 86 -13.59 3.07 -10.93
C THR A 86 -12.13 3.46 -11.00
N GLY A 87 -11.28 2.64 -10.40
CA GLY A 87 -9.83 2.82 -10.46
C GLY A 87 -9.14 1.47 -10.49
N SER A 88 -7.98 1.43 -11.11
CA SER A 88 -7.10 0.27 -11.06
C SER A 88 -5.64 0.70 -11.09
N SER A 89 -4.81 -0.01 -10.38
CA SER A 89 -3.36 0.08 -10.46
C SER A 89 -2.76 -1.31 -10.45
N ALA A 90 -1.68 -1.49 -11.20
CA ALA A 90 -0.93 -2.71 -11.19
C ALA A 90 0.56 -2.41 -11.35
N GLY A 91 1.39 -3.28 -10.81
CA GLY A 91 2.83 -3.10 -10.85
C GLY A 91 3.58 -4.29 -10.32
N ARG A 92 4.86 -4.08 -10.09
CA ARG A 92 5.79 -5.08 -9.57
C ARG A 92 6.07 -4.85 -8.10
N VAL A 93 6.43 -5.93 -7.42
CA VAL A 93 7.04 -5.88 -6.09
C VAL A 93 8.55 -6.09 -6.29
N VAL A 94 9.35 -5.08 -5.97
CA VAL A 94 10.80 -5.10 -6.13
C VAL A 94 11.45 -4.87 -4.76
N GLN A 95 12.12 -5.86 -4.25
CA GLN A 95 12.70 -5.81 -2.89
C GLN A 95 11.66 -5.38 -1.84
N GLY A 96 10.44 -5.89 -1.99
CA GLY A 96 9.32 -5.57 -1.14
C GLY A 96 8.69 -4.18 -1.36
N THR A 97 9.16 -3.37 -2.30
CA THR A 97 8.57 -2.07 -2.65
C THR A 97 7.57 -2.22 -3.78
N LEU A 98 6.42 -1.57 -3.66
CA LEU A 98 5.41 -1.51 -4.73
C LEU A 98 5.86 -0.50 -5.79
N VAL A 99 6.10 -0.97 -7.00
CA VAL A 99 6.54 -0.18 -8.14
C VAL A 99 5.44 -0.19 -9.19
N PRO A 100 4.64 0.88 -9.31
CA PRO A 100 3.53 0.93 -10.26
C PRO A 100 4.01 0.90 -11.70
N SER A 101 3.24 0.22 -12.55
CA SER A 101 3.43 0.17 -14.00
C SER A 101 2.28 0.83 -14.74
N THR A 102 1.06 0.67 -14.25
CA THR A 102 -0.15 1.23 -14.87
C THR A 102 -1.11 1.76 -13.81
N TYR A 103 -1.78 2.85 -14.13
CA TYR A 103 -2.90 3.38 -13.37
C TYR A 103 -4.00 3.84 -14.32
N ASN A 104 -5.24 3.50 -13.99
CA ASN A 104 -6.42 3.97 -14.71
C ASN A 104 -7.46 4.39 -13.68
N ALA A 105 -8.13 5.51 -13.94
CA ALA A 105 -9.25 5.97 -13.15
C ALA A 105 -10.32 6.56 -14.06
N THR A 106 -11.57 6.20 -13.84
CA THR A 106 -12.72 6.79 -14.52
C THR A 106 -13.68 7.33 -13.49
N THR A 107 -14.06 8.58 -13.62
CA THR A 107 -15.11 9.21 -12.83
C THR A 107 -16.25 9.61 -13.71
N THR A 108 -17.46 9.29 -13.30
CA THR A 108 -18.69 9.62 -14.04
C THR A 108 -19.63 10.38 -13.12
N SER A 109 -20.10 11.52 -13.55
CA SER A 109 -21.18 12.27 -12.91
C SER A 109 -22.36 12.37 -13.88
N SER A 110 -23.49 12.92 -13.43
CA SER A 110 -24.67 13.13 -14.29
C SER A 110 -24.38 13.98 -15.54
N LYS A 111 -23.28 14.75 -15.56
CA LYS A 111 -22.95 15.69 -16.62
C LYS A 111 -21.65 15.39 -17.36
N LYS A 112 -20.74 14.63 -16.77
CA LYS A 112 -19.38 14.42 -17.30
C LYS A 112 -18.87 13.05 -16.94
N SER A 113 -18.12 12.45 -17.87
CA SER A 113 -17.22 11.32 -17.58
C SER A 113 -15.81 11.76 -17.89
N GLU A 114 -14.88 11.35 -17.06
CA GLU A 114 -13.45 11.62 -17.22
C GLU A 114 -12.65 10.35 -16.93
N THR A 115 -11.71 10.09 -17.82
CA THR A 115 -10.80 8.95 -17.68
C THR A 115 -9.35 9.42 -17.64
N ILE A 116 -8.60 8.98 -16.65
CA ILE A 116 -7.16 9.21 -16.52
C ILE A 116 -6.47 7.88 -16.72
N LYS A 117 -5.43 7.87 -17.57
CA LYS A 117 -4.56 6.71 -17.78
C LYS A 117 -3.11 7.13 -17.58
N MET A 118 -2.32 6.31 -16.90
CA MET A 118 -0.88 6.53 -16.73
C MET A 118 -0.10 5.24 -16.94
N VAL A 119 1.06 5.36 -17.58
CA VAL A 119 2.09 4.34 -17.65
C VAL A 119 3.31 4.85 -16.89
N LEU A 120 3.76 4.04 -15.91
CA LEU A 120 4.88 4.37 -15.05
C LEU A 120 6.03 3.36 -15.23
N THR A 121 7.24 3.84 -15.07
CA THR A 121 8.44 2.98 -15.07
C THR A 121 9.38 3.47 -13.98
N SER A 122 9.64 2.63 -12.97
CA SER A 122 10.55 2.95 -11.86
C SER A 122 10.28 4.30 -11.21
N GLY A 123 8.99 4.60 -10.93
CA GLY A 123 8.57 5.87 -10.30
C GLY A 123 8.55 7.07 -11.24
N TYR A 124 8.74 6.89 -12.55
CA TYR A 124 8.58 7.95 -13.54
C TYR A 124 7.31 7.73 -14.36
N VAL A 125 6.43 8.75 -14.42
CA VAL A 125 5.26 8.76 -15.29
C VAL A 125 5.70 9.02 -16.72
N LYS A 126 5.84 7.96 -17.49
CA LYS A 126 6.33 7.97 -18.87
C LYS A 126 5.28 8.55 -19.83
N GLU A 127 4.04 8.13 -19.64
CA GLU A 127 2.89 8.53 -20.45
C GLU A 127 1.68 8.75 -19.55
N PHE A 128 0.86 9.74 -19.89
CA PHE A 128 -0.45 9.91 -19.26
C PHE A 128 -1.41 10.59 -20.21
N SER A 129 -2.70 10.31 -20.07
CA SER A 129 -3.79 10.98 -20.77
C SER A 129 -4.94 11.27 -19.82
N ILE A 130 -5.69 12.31 -20.14
CA ILE A 130 -6.95 12.68 -19.50
C ILE A 130 -7.97 12.89 -20.61
N GLU A 131 -9.05 12.13 -20.57
CA GLU A 131 -10.11 12.15 -21.58
C GLU A 131 -11.46 12.47 -20.94
N PRO A 132 -12.17 13.50 -21.36
CA PRO A 132 -11.77 14.52 -22.35
C PRO A 132 -10.63 15.39 -21.84
N GLU A 133 -9.83 15.94 -22.77
CA GLU A 133 -8.74 16.85 -22.42
C GLU A 133 -9.26 18.02 -21.57
N PRO A 134 -8.66 18.28 -20.40
CA PRO A 134 -9.11 19.37 -19.55
C PRO A 134 -8.84 20.72 -20.20
N PRO A 135 -9.71 21.71 -20.01
CA PRO A 135 -9.45 23.06 -20.50
C PRO A 135 -8.17 23.62 -19.86
N VAL A 136 -7.45 24.40 -20.65
CA VAL A 136 -6.29 25.16 -20.17
C VAL A 136 -6.77 26.17 -19.12
N ASP A 137 -6.11 26.18 -17.97
CA ASP A 137 -6.40 27.08 -16.86
C ASP A 137 -5.10 27.84 -16.53
N ALA A 138 -5.11 29.14 -16.82
CA ALA A 138 -3.92 30.01 -16.66
C ALA A 138 -3.45 30.15 -15.19
N ASP A 139 -4.38 29.98 -14.24
CA ASP A 139 -4.07 30.09 -12.80
C ASP A 139 -3.47 28.79 -12.23
N ARG A 140 -3.44 27.73 -13.02
CA ARG A 140 -2.91 26.43 -12.61
C ARG A 140 -1.39 26.44 -12.70
N LEU A 141 -0.74 26.07 -11.61
CA LEU A 141 0.71 25.87 -11.60
C LEU A 141 1.11 24.76 -12.59
N PRO A 142 2.12 25.02 -13.46
CA PRO A 142 2.49 24.05 -14.47
C PRO A 142 3.11 22.78 -13.87
N VAL A 143 2.76 21.64 -14.45
CA VAL A 143 3.43 20.37 -14.19
C VAL A 143 4.61 20.24 -15.15
N THR A 144 5.81 20.12 -14.62
CA THR A 144 7.04 19.87 -15.38
C THR A 144 7.42 18.39 -15.36
N ASP A 145 8.41 18.01 -16.16
CA ASP A 145 8.93 16.65 -16.15
C ASP A 145 9.48 16.21 -14.76
N ALA A 146 10.07 17.15 -14.02
CA ALA A 146 10.56 16.89 -12.65
C ALA A 146 9.43 16.46 -11.70
N HIS A 147 8.23 16.98 -11.86
CA HIS A 147 7.06 16.67 -11.04
C HIS A 147 6.49 15.26 -11.29
N ARG A 148 6.92 14.60 -12.36
CA ARG A 148 6.51 13.25 -12.76
C ARG A 148 7.52 12.17 -12.38
N ARG A 149 8.61 12.55 -11.65
CA ARG A 149 9.68 11.64 -11.23
C ARG A 149 9.54 11.30 -9.75
N ASN A 150 9.94 10.07 -9.40
CA ASN A 150 9.89 9.53 -8.04
C ASN A 150 8.50 9.66 -7.41
N VAL A 151 7.47 9.28 -8.17
CA VAL A 151 6.08 9.37 -7.78
C VAL A 151 5.40 8.01 -7.86
N LEU A 152 4.34 7.89 -7.08
CA LEU A 152 3.35 6.81 -7.19
C LEU A 152 2.06 7.37 -7.79
N ASP A 153 1.23 6.49 -8.33
CA ASP A 153 -0.18 6.80 -8.58
C ASP A 153 -0.99 6.82 -7.27
N PRO A 154 -2.17 7.44 -7.25
CA PRO A 154 -2.97 7.58 -6.03
C PRO A 154 -3.36 6.26 -5.37
N MET A 155 -3.59 5.20 -6.16
CA MET A 155 -4.01 3.91 -5.64
C MET A 155 -2.83 3.18 -5.00
N THR A 156 -1.68 3.12 -5.66
CA THR A 156 -0.45 2.57 -5.09
C THR A 156 -0.01 3.37 -3.86
N GLY A 157 -0.10 4.70 -3.92
CA GLY A 157 0.23 5.59 -2.81
C GLY A 157 -0.68 5.43 -1.57
N SER A 158 -1.83 4.80 -1.73
CA SER A 158 -2.71 4.44 -0.61
C SER A 158 -2.34 3.10 0.04
N LEU A 159 -1.46 2.31 -0.57
CA LEU A 159 -0.95 1.05 -0.04
C LEU A 159 0.35 1.31 0.72
N LEU A 160 0.27 1.31 2.04
CA LEU A 160 1.43 1.57 2.88
C LEU A 160 2.27 0.30 3.02
N ARG A 161 3.40 0.26 2.32
CA ARG A 161 4.36 -0.85 2.44
C ARG A 161 5.30 -0.61 3.61
N VAL A 162 5.29 -1.54 4.55
CA VAL A 162 6.18 -1.48 5.72
C VAL A 162 7.53 -2.09 5.36
N PRO A 163 8.64 -1.36 5.50
CA PRO A 163 9.96 -1.88 5.18
C PRO A 163 10.44 -2.92 6.20
N GLY A 164 11.36 -3.80 5.77
CA GLY A 164 11.97 -4.80 6.64
C GLY A 164 11.09 -6.04 6.88
N THR A 165 11.39 -6.77 7.96
CA THR A 165 10.71 -8.00 8.40
C THR A 165 10.04 -7.83 9.76
N GLY A 166 9.94 -6.59 10.25
CA GLY A 166 9.37 -6.27 11.55
C GLY A 166 7.85 -6.34 11.59
N ASP A 167 7.29 -5.95 12.73
CA ASP A 167 5.85 -5.86 12.92
C ASP A 167 5.26 -4.79 12.01
N VAL A 168 4.34 -5.17 11.13
CA VAL A 168 3.64 -4.26 10.22
C VAL A 168 2.81 -3.23 10.98
N MET A 169 2.39 -3.53 12.19
CA MET A 169 1.57 -2.66 13.04
C MET A 169 2.41 -1.74 13.94
N ALA A 170 3.71 -1.59 13.67
CA ALA A 170 4.58 -0.72 14.43
C ALA A 170 4.34 0.77 14.14
N ALA A 171 4.68 1.64 15.10
CA ALA A 171 4.58 3.10 14.95
C ALA A 171 5.39 3.64 13.76
N GLU A 172 6.49 2.97 13.44
CA GLU A 172 7.38 3.28 12.31
C GLU A 172 6.69 3.22 10.97
N SER A 173 5.62 2.42 10.85
CA SER A 173 4.81 2.31 9.62
C SER A 173 4.17 3.64 9.20
N CYS A 174 3.91 4.56 10.15
CA CYS A 174 3.42 5.91 9.86
C CYS A 174 4.55 6.93 9.55
N ARG A 175 5.82 6.56 9.67
CA ARG A 175 6.93 7.51 9.46
C ARG A 175 7.38 7.51 8.01
N THR A 176 6.52 7.98 7.12
CA THR A 176 6.80 7.99 5.68
C THR A 176 6.25 9.22 4.98
N GLY A 177 6.91 9.56 3.87
CA GLY A 177 6.44 10.54 2.90
C GLY A 177 6.15 9.85 1.57
N ILE A 178 5.03 10.18 0.97
CA ILE A 178 4.55 9.58 -0.27
C ILE A 178 4.36 10.69 -1.29
N ALA A 179 5.08 10.59 -2.39
CA ALA A 179 5.02 11.50 -3.52
C ALA A 179 4.01 10.96 -4.54
N ILE A 180 2.94 11.69 -4.86
CA ILE A 180 1.87 11.22 -5.74
C ILE A 180 1.72 12.14 -6.94
N PHE A 181 1.50 11.53 -8.12
CA PHE A 181 1.00 12.20 -9.30
C PHE A 181 -0.29 11.51 -9.75
N ASP A 182 -1.37 12.27 -9.88
CA ASP A 182 -2.71 11.74 -10.18
C ASP A 182 -3.14 11.93 -11.64
N GLY A 183 -2.21 12.37 -12.51
CA GLY A 183 -2.46 12.77 -13.89
C GLY A 183 -2.67 14.27 -14.07
N ARG A 184 -3.03 14.99 -13.02
CA ARG A 184 -3.24 16.45 -13.03
C ARG A 184 -2.34 17.19 -12.07
N MET A 185 -2.21 16.65 -10.87
CA MET A 185 -1.56 17.30 -9.75
C MET A 185 -0.45 16.42 -9.17
N ARG A 186 0.65 17.06 -8.83
CA ARG A 186 1.72 16.51 -8.00
C ARG A 186 1.51 16.99 -6.58
N TYR A 187 1.45 16.07 -5.63
CA TYR A 187 1.34 16.39 -4.20
C TYR A 187 2.09 15.38 -3.35
N ASP A 188 2.46 15.80 -2.14
CA ASP A 188 3.07 14.96 -1.14
C ASP A 188 2.08 14.67 0.00
N LEU A 189 2.09 13.44 0.46
CA LEU A 189 1.44 13.04 1.69
C LEU A 189 2.54 12.68 2.70
N LYS A 190 2.50 13.28 3.88
CA LYS A 190 3.33 12.90 5.02
C LYS A 190 2.47 12.21 6.06
N LEU A 191 2.94 11.09 6.57
CA LEU A 191 2.31 10.36 7.66
C LEU A 191 3.17 10.48 8.92
N ASP A 192 2.52 10.73 10.06
CA ASP A 192 3.13 10.67 11.39
C ASP A 192 2.29 9.77 12.30
N TYR A 193 2.94 8.93 13.10
CA TYR A 193 2.26 8.05 14.04
C TYR A 193 1.46 8.84 15.07
N LYS A 194 0.24 8.39 15.35
CA LYS A 194 -0.62 9.00 16.35
C LYS A 194 -0.94 8.06 17.52
N ARG A 195 -1.45 6.85 17.23
CA ARG A 195 -1.84 5.85 18.24
C ARG A 195 -2.14 4.50 17.60
N MET A 196 -2.30 3.48 18.43
CA MET A 196 -2.98 2.23 18.06
C MET A 196 -4.44 2.30 18.47
N GLU A 197 -5.33 1.70 17.69
CA GLU A 197 -6.77 1.66 17.98
C GLU A 197 -7.37 0.34 17.51
N ASN A 198 -8.29 -0.23 18.30
CA ASN A 198 -9.01 -1.42 17.85
C ASN A 198 -10.11 -1.02 16.88
N VAL A 199 -10.15 -1.70 15.75
CA VAL A 199 -11.17 -1.54 14.71
C VAL A 199 -11.90 -2.85 14.47
N LYS A 200 -13.13 -2.76 13.97
CA LYS A 200 -13.96 -3.92 13.69
C LYS A 200 -14.85 -3.63 12.48
N ALA A 201 -14.66 -4.37 11.40
CA ALA A 201 -15.60 -4.41 10.29
C ALA A 201 -16.82 -5.29 10.68
N GLU A 202 -17.94 -5.09 10.03
CA GLU A 202 -19.12 -5.96 10.18
C GLU A 202 -18.79 -7.39 9.74
N LYS A 203 -17.92 -7.51 8.71
CA LYS A 203 -17.42 -8.79 8.19
C LYS A 203 -15.93 -8.74 7.96
N GLY A 204 -15.19 -9.72 8.46
CA GLY A 204 -13.76 -9.89 8.24
C GLY A 204 -12.93 -9.35 9.38
N TYR A 205 -12.07 -8.38 9.11
CA TYR A 205 -11.04 -7.91 10.04
C TYR A 205 -11.62 -7.31 11.33
N HIS A 206 -11.05 -7.81 12.43
CA HIS A 206 -11.28 -7.21 13.73
C HIS A 206 -9.96 -7.34 14.52
N GLY A 207 -9.38 -6.21 14.88
CA GLY A 207 -8.06 -6.16 15.47
C GLY A 207 -7.53 -4.74 15.58
N GLN A 208 -6.21 -4.62 15.78
CA GLN A 208 -5.57 -3.32 15.89
C GLN A 208 -5.34 -2.68 14.52
N ALA A 209 -5.57 -1.37 14.45
CA ALA A 209 -5.15 -0.52 13.35
C ALA A 209 -4.09 0.47 13.84
N VAL A 210 -3.08 0.75 13.01
CA VAL A 210 -2.17 1.86 13.26
C VAL A 210 -2.80 3.15 12.73
N VAL A 211 -2.95 4.14 13.60
CA VAL A 211 -3.54 5.44 13.25
C VAL A 211 -2.43 6.42 12.99
N CYS A 212 -2.41 6.96 11.76
CA CYS A 212 -1.49 7.99 11.33
C CYS A 212 -2.22 9.33 11.16
N SER A 213 -1.59 10.42 11.58
CA SER A 213 -1.93 11.76 11.09
C SER A 213 -1.43 11.89 9.66
N LEU A 214 -2.24 12.48 8.78
CA LEU A 214 -1.90 12.70 7.38
C LEU A 214 -1.84 14.20 7.08
N TYR A 215 -0.77 14.62 6.42
CA TYR A 215 -0.55 15.99 5.96
C TYR A 215 -0.45 16.02 4.46
N PHE A 216 -1.20 16.92 3.84
CA PHE A 216 -1.23 17.12 2.40
C PHE A 216 -0.45 18.37 2.01
N THR A 217 0.45 18.24 1.05
CA THR A 217 1.22 19.33 0.49
C THR A 217 1.08 19.35 -1.04
N PRO A 218 0.35 20.30 -1.63
CA PRO A 218 0.28 20.46 -3.07
C PRO A 218 1.62 20.97 -3.62
N VAL A 219 2.11 20.42 -4.73
CA VAL A 219 3.42 20.75 -5.31
C VAL A 219 3.27 21.41 -6.68
N ALA A 220 2.48 20.83 -7.59
CA ALA A 220 2.25 21.38 -8.94
C ALA A 220 0.90 20.91 -9.50
N GLY A 221 0.43 21.52 -10.58
CA GLY A 221 -0.81 21.13 -11.24
C GLY A 221 -2.08 21.56 -10.50
N TYR A 222 -1.98 22.40 -9.49
CA TYR A 222 -3.11 22.94 -8.73
C TYR A 222 -3.27 24.45 -8.93
N ILE A 223 -4.43 24.97 -8.56
CA ILE A 223 -4.70 26.42 -8.56
C ILE A 223 -4.48 26.91 -7.12
N PRO A 224 -3.47 27.79 -6.86
CA PRO A 224 -3.10 28.19 -5.50
C PRO A 224 -4.24 28.82 -4.71
N ASP A 225 -5.08 29.60 -5.36
CA ASP A 225 -6.18 30.31 -4.71
C ASP A 225 -7.47 29.50 -4.54
N ARG A 226 -7.49 28.24 -4.99
CA ARG A 226 -8.63 27.36 -4.78
C ARG A 226 -8.84 27.06 -3.30
N ALA A 227 -9.98 27.50 -2.75
CA ALA A 227 -10.30 27.40 -1.34
C ALA A 227 -10.16 25.94 -0.81
N ALA A 228 -10.56 24.94 -1.57
CA ALA A 228 -10.44 23.54 -1.19
C ALA A 228 -8.98 23.08 -1.04
N ILE A 229 -8.06 23.56 -1.87
CA ILE A 229 -6.63 23.24 -1.80
C ILE A 229 -6.02 23.92 -0.55
N LYS A 230 -6.30 25.20 -0.35
CA LYS A 230 -5.85 25.94 0.84
C LYS A 230 -6.37 25.28 2.13
N TYR A 231 -7.64 24.92 2.14
CA TYR A 231 -8.26 24.26 3.28
C TYR A 231 -7.58 22.93 3.59
N LEU A 232 -7.42 22.05 2.58
CA LEU A 232 -6.82 20.74 2.76
C LEU A 232 -5.35 20.83 3.20
N ALA A 233 -4.58 21.73 2.61
CA ALA A 233 -3.17 21.97 2.98
C ALA A 233 -2.99 22.52 4.41
N ALA A 234 -4.01 23.22 4.92
CA ALA A 234 -4.01 23.74 6.28
C ALA A 234 -4.44 22.71 7.33
N GLN A 235 -5.03 21.56 6.92
CA GLN A 235 -5.52 20.57 7.87
C GLN A 235 -4.38 19.92 8.65
N ARG A 236 -4.66 19.69 9.96
CA ARG A 236 -3.75 18.99 10.89
C ARG A 236 -4.42 17.81 11.58
N ASN A 237 -5.70 17.58 11.28
CA ASN A 237 -6.54 16.56 11.90
C ASN A 237 -7.10 15.55 10.90
N ILE A 238 -6.40 15.35 9.78
CA ILE A 238 -6.69 14.21 8.88
C ILE A 238 -6.08 12.98 9.51
N GLU A 239 -6.86 11.94 9.67
CA GLU A 239 -6.42 10.67 10.24
C GLU A 239 -6.71 9.51 9.29
N VAL A 240 -5.79 8.56 9.26
CA VAL A 240 -5.94 7.30 8.53
C VAL A 240 -5.65 6.14 9.46
N TRP A 241 -6.59 5.21 9.56
CA TRP A 241 -6.43 3.92 10.25
C TRP A 241 -6.00 2.89 9.23
N PHE A 242 -4.86 2.30 9.42
CA PHE A 242 -4.34 1.27 8.54
C PHE A 242 -4.47 -0.11 9.17
N ALA A 243 -4.97 -1.07 8.39
CA ALA A 243 -5.07 -2.47 8.75
C ALA A 243 -4.28 -3.36 7.76
N PRO A 244 -3.76 -4.53 8.18
CA PRO A 244 -2.88 -5.34 7.36
C PRO A 244 -3.64 -6.20 6.35
N ILE A 245 -3.03 -6.43 5.19
CA ILE A 245 -3.37 -7.56 4.33
C ILE A 245 -2.65 -8.79 4.88
N ALA A 246 -3.39 -9.80 5.28
CA ALA A 246 -2.82 -11.04 5.84
C ALA A 246 -1.78 -11.66 4.90
N GLY A 247 -0.68 -12.14 5.45
CA GLY A 247 0.41 -12.75 4.70
C GLY A 247 1.32 -11.78 3.96
N THR A 248 1.15 -10.46 4.14
CA THR A 248 1.96 -9.43 3.48
C THR A 248 2.50 -8.41 4.48
N LEU A 249 3.40 -7.55 4.01
CA LEU A 249 3.85 -6.36 4.75
C LEU A 249 3.15 -5.09 4.22
N VAL A 250 1.92 -5.20 3.76
CA VAL A 250 1.13 -4.09 3.21
C VAL A 250 -0.01 -3.76 4.15
N LEU A 251 -0.13 -2.49 4.48
CA LEU A 251 -1.25 -1.92 5.21
C LEU A 251 -2.15 -1.14 4.24
N VAL A 252 -3.45 -1.22 4.48
CA VAL A 252 -4.48 -0.56 3.66
C VAL A 252 -5.36 0.30 4.56
N PRO A 253 -5.84 1.47 4.09
CA PRO A 253 -6.77 2.28 4.85
C PRO A 253 -8.04 1.48 5.21
N PHE A 254 -8.25 1.26 6.51
CA PHE A 254 -9.49 0.74 7.08
C PHE A 254 -10.51 1.86 7.25
N LYS A 255 -10.00 3.04 7.67
CA LYS A 255 -10.80 4.24 7.88
C LYS A 255 -9.98 5.47 7.53
N VAL A 256 -10.62 6.45 6.94
CA VAL A 256 -10.07 7.80 6.69
C VAL A 256 -11.03 8.83 7.25
N SER A 257 -10.53 9.78 7.99
CA SER A 257 -11.31 10.87 8.57
C SER A 257 -10.72 12.21 8.15
N VAL A 258 -11.52 13.03 7.48
CA VAL A 258 -11.11 14.34 6.95
C VAL A 258 -12.06 15.40 7.45
N PRO A 259 -11.61 16.38 8.25
CA PRO A 259 -12.41 17.54 8.57
C PRO A 259 -12.77 18.32 7.30
N THR A 260 -14.01 18.75 7.19
CA THR A 260 -14.48 19.62 6.11
C THR A 260 -15.31 20.77 6.69
N PRO A 261 -15.54 21.86 5.94
CA PRO A 261 -16.43 22.95 6.39
C PRO A 261 -17.87 22.50 6.68
N LEU A 262 -18.29 21.36 6.12
CA LEU A 262 -19.64 20.80 6.29
C LEU A 262 -19.72 19.72 7.39
N GLY A 263 -18.65 19.53 8.15
CA GLY A 263 -18.49 18.46 9.12
C GLY A 263 -17.43 17.44 8.69
N THR A 264 -17.25 16.39 9.47
CA THR A 264 -16.23 15.38 9.18
C THR A 264 -16.70 14.44 8.07
N ALA A 265 -15.90 14.32 7.02
CA ALA A 265 -16.04 13.27 6.02
C ALA A 265 -15.29 12.01 6.51
N VAL A 266 -15.96 10.87 6.49
CA VAL A 266 -15.40 9.59 6.91
C VAL A 266 -15.63 8.57 5.81
N LEU A 267 -14.58 7.83 5.46
CA LEU A 267 -14.63 6.59 4.69
C LEU A 267 -14.24 5.46 5.64
N GLU A 268 -15.07 4.45 5.82
CA GLU A 268 -14.82 3.36 6.77
C GLU A 268 -15.19 2.01 6.17
N ALA A 269 -14.37 1.00 6.42
CA ALA A 269 -14.60 -0.35 5.95
C ALA A 269 -15.76 -0.99 6.72
N THR A 270 -16.79 -1.42 6.00
CA THR A 270 -17.89 -2.25 6.50
C THR A 270 -17.58 -3.73 6.35
N GLU A 271 -16.89 -4.11 5.28
CA GLU A 271 -16.30 -5.43 5.12
C GLU A 271 -14.79 -5.28 4.84
N PHE A 272 -13.97 -6.11 5.48
CA PHE A 272 -12.52 -6.12 5.29
C PHE A 272 -12.01 -7.55 5.40
N VAL A 273 -12.20 -8.33 4.32
CA VAL A 273 -11.86 -9.75 4.27
C VAL A 273 -10.47 -9.90 3.68
N THR A 274 -9.53 -10.37 4.50
CA THR A 274 -8.14 -10.54 4.09
C THR A 274 -7.68 -11.97 4.33
N ASN A 275 -6.93 -12.53 3.36
CA ASN A 275 -6.44 -13.89 3.40
C ASN A 275 -4.97 -13.92 2.95
N ALA A 276 -4.14 -14.66 3.67
CA ALA A 276 -2.83 -15.06 3.19
C ALA A 276 -3.03 -16.10 2.06
N VAL A 277 -2.32 -15.91 0.96
CA VAL A 277 -2.35 -16.86 -0.18
C VAL A 277 -1.09 -17.72 -0.09
N PRO A 278 -1.20 -19.06 -0.10
CA PRO A 278 -0.02 -19.93 -0.12
C PRO A 278 0.84 -19.65 -1.36
N PRO A 279 2.17 -19.76 -1.27
CA PRO A 279 3.05 -19.62 -2.42
C PRO A 279 2.63 -20.59 -3.54
N ARG A 280 2.65 -20.12 -4.78
CA ARG A 280 2.50 -21.03 -5.91
C ARG A 280 3.66 -22.01 -5.90
N THR A 281 3.40 -23.27 -5.58
CA THR A 281 4.37 -24.35 -5.80
C THR A 281 4.71 -24.34 -7.30
N ALA A 282 5.99 -24.09 -7.61
CA ALA A 282 6.47 -24.22 -8.98
C ALA A 282 6.06 -25.62 -9.48
N ALA A 283 5.27 -25.66 -10.55
CA ALA A 283 4.92 -26.92 -11.19
C ALA A 283 6.24 -27.60 -11.56
N ARG A 284 6.53 -28.75 -10.94
CA ARG A 284 7.63 -29.61 -11.37
C ARG A 284 7.28 -30.03 -12.79
N THR A 285 7.94 -29.43 -13.77
CA THR A 285 8.01 -29.99 -15.11
C THR A 285 8.79 -31.29 -15.01
N ASN A 286 8.08 -32.39 -15.12
CA ASN A 286 8.68 -33.72 -15.36
C ASN A 286 9.18 -33.80 -16.81
#